data_8fd154a158221999a14fdb03c537fb7a
#
_entry.id   8fd154a158221999a14fdb03c537fb7a
#
_cell.length_a   1.000
_cell.length_b   1.000
_cell.length_c   1.000
_cell.angle_alpha   90.00
_cell.angle_beta   90.00
_cell.angle_gamma   90.00
#
_symmetry.space_group_name_H-M   'P 1'
#
loop_
_entity.id
_entity.type
_entity.pdbx_description
1 polymer ?
#
loop_
_entity_poly.entity_id
_entity_poly.type
_entity_poly.pdbx_seq_one_letter_code
_entity_poly.pdbx_strand_id
1 'polypeptide(L)'
;MSTSASRKGPVGVGVIGAGVISKQYLDNLTAFPDLKVHVIADLFEEAAEARAKEYGIAEWGGVDKALNHPDVEIIVNLTIPAAHVEVATAAVNAGKHVWTEKPFSLDRESGLGLLKTADAAGIRLGCAPDTFLGAGLQTALRLIRRGDIGTPLTAMTTFQTPGPESWHPNPAFLFQHGAGPLFDMGPCYLTTLVQAFGSIR
;
A
#
# COMPACT_ATOMS: atom_id res chain seq x y z
N MET A 1 -5.65 1.04 -28.27
CA MET A 1 -4.25 1.12 -27.78
C MET A 1 -3.89 2.60 -27.68
N SER A 2 -3.97 3.16 -26.48
CA SER A 2 -3.60 4.57 -26.24
C SER A 2 -2.09 4.67 -26.34
N THR A 3 -1.59 5.45 -27.28
CA THR A 3 -0.17 5.80 -27.39
C THR A 3 0.20 6.59 -26.13
N SER A 4 0.95 5.97 -25.23
CA SER A 4 1.58 6.66 -24.13
C SER A 4 2.45 7.77 -24.70
N ALA A 5 1.99 9.01 -24.58
CA ALA A 5 2.86 10.16 -24.80
C ALA A 5 4.06 9.99 -23.86
N SER A 6 5.27 10.13 -24.37
CA SER A 6 6.49 10.00 -23.57
C SER A 6 6.43 11.04 -22.45
N ARG A 7 6.31 10.55 -21.21
CA ARG A 7 6.21 11.39 -20.02
C ARG A 7 7.48 12.23 -19.89
N LYS A 8 7.32 13.52 -19.67
CA LYS A 8 8.42 14.44 -19.34
C LYS A 8 8.44 14.67 -17.83
N GLY A 9 9.36 14.01 -17.14
CA GLY A 9 9.59 14.21 -15.71
C GLY A 9 9.10 13.04 -14.81
N PRO A 10 9.38 13.11 -13.49
CA PRO A 10 8.98 12.10 -12.53
C PRO A 10 7.47 12.08 -12.30
N VAL A 11 6.95 10.91 -11.87
CA VAL A 11 5.56 10.76 -11.46
C VAL A 11 5.34 11.49 -10.13
N GLY A 12 4.33 12.32 -10.06
CA GLY A 12 3.96 13.03 -8.83
C GLY A 12 3.24 12.12 -7.84
N VAL A 13 3.72 12.12 -6.61
CA VAL A 13 3.20 11.31 -5.51
C VAL A 13 2.72 12.19 -4.37
N GLY A 14 1.53 11.90 -3.84
CA GLY A 14 1.05 12.39 -2.57
C GLY A 14 0.97 11.26 -1.56
N VAL A 15 1.46 11.46 -0.36
CA VAL A 15 1.39 10.45 0.73
C VAL A 15 0.32 10.87 1.72
N ILE A 16 -0.60 9.97 2.04
CA ILE A 16 -1.63 10.17 3.07
C ILE A 16 -1.41 9.15 4.19
N GLY A 17 -1.11 9.65 5.38
CA GLY A 17 -0.70 8.89 6.54
C GLY A 17 0.78 9.09 6.86
N ALA A 18 1.07 9.86 7.92
CA ALA A 18 2.42 10.20 8.40
C ALA A 18 2.88 9.30 9.57
N GLY A 19 2.23 8.16 9.77
CA GLY A 19 2.52 7.19 10.83
C GLY A 19 3.87 6.48 10.67
N VAL A 20 4.08 5.43 11.47
CA VAL A 20 5.35 4.69 11.53
C VAL A 20 5.80 4.18 10.17
N ILE A 21 4.89 3.57 9.40
CA ILE A 21 5.22 2.96 8.11
C ILE A 21 5.62 4.00 7.05
N SER A 22 5.20 5.27 7.19
CA SER A 22 5.51 6.31 6.21
C SER A 22 7.02 6.52 6.04
N LYS A 23 7.81 6.29 7.10
CA LYS A 23 9.26 6.36 7.01
C LYS A 23 9.83 5.37 6.00
N GLN A 24 9.42 4.11 6.07
CA GLN A 24 9.85 3.06 5.15
C GLN A 24 9.51 3.40 3.69
N TYR A 25 8.32 3.97 3.48
CA TYR A 25 7.91 4.40 2.14
C TYR A 25 8.70 5.60 1.66
N LEU A 26 8.87 6.62 2.48
CA LEU A 26 9.56 7.85 2.09
C LEU A 26 11.05 7.64 1.85
N ASP A 27 11.72 6.77 2.63
CA ASP A 27 13.11 6.36 2.40
C ASP A 27 13.31 5.84 0.96
N ASN A 28 12.30 5.17 0.40
CA ASN A 28 12.34 4.64 -0.96
C ASN A 28 11.79 5.64 -2.00
N LEU A 29 10.60 6.21 -1.76
CA LEU A 29 9.94 7.10 -2.72
C LEU A 29 10.79 8.33 -3.08
N THR A 30 11.55 8.86 -2.11
CA THR A 30 12.44 10.01 -2.35
C THR A 30 13.77 9.62 -3.01
N ALA A 31 14.13 8.33 -2.97
CA ALA A 31 15.34 7.81 -3.61
C ALA A 31 15.16 7.45 -5.09
N PHE A 32 13.92 7.18 -5.54
CA PHE A 32 13.64 6.82 -6.93
C PHE A 32 13.64 8.08 -7.83
N PRO A 33 14.48 8.12 -8.88
CA PRO A 33 14.61 9.30 -9.75
C PRO A 33 13.37 9.55 -10.64
N ASP A 34 12.51 8.58 -10.82
CA ASP A 34 11.28 8.62 -11.60
C ASP A 34 10.04 8.97 -10.77
N LEU A 35 10.20 9.19 -9.46
CA LEU A 35 9.14 9.63 -8.56
C LEU A 35 9.48 10.99 -7.93
N LYS A 36 8.44 11.75 -7.61
CA LYS A 36 8.55 12.99 -6.83
C LYS A 36 7.42 13.07 -5.82
N VAL A 37 7.76 13.03 -4.54
CA VAL A 37 6.79 13.29 -3.48
C VAL A 37 6.56 14.79 -3.39
N HIS A 38 5.35 15.24 -3.65
CA HIS A 38 4.96 16.65 -3.60
C HIS A 38 4.38 17.06 -2.25
N VAL A 39 3.63 16.18 -1.62
CA VAL A 39 2.87 16.50 -0.42
C VAL A 39 2.76 15.29 0.51
N ILE A 40 2.81 15.56 1.81
CA ILE A 40 2.44 14.62 2.87
C ILE A 40 1.19 15.15 3.57
N ALA A 41 0.21 14.27 3.75
CA ALA A 41 -1.03 14.60 4.40
C ALA A 41 -1.33 13.62 5.55
N ASP A 42 -1.96 14.12 6.58
CA ASP A 42 -2.44 13.31 7.71
C ASP A 42 -3.69 13.99 8.31
N LEU A 43 -4.47 13.22 9.06
CA LEU A 43 -5.55 13.75 9.88
C LEU A 43 -4.99 14.72 10.96
N PHE A 44 -3.79 14.43 11.46
CA PHE A 44 -3.02 15.27 12.36
C PHE A 44 -1.94 16.01 11.57
N GLU A 45 -2.22 17.25 11.20
CA GLU A 45 -1.35 18.05 10.32
C GLU A 45 0.06 18.24 10.88
N GLU A 46 0.22 18.27 12.21
CA GLU A 46 1.55 18.33 12.84
C GLU A 46 2.41 17.09 12.55
N ALA A 47 1.78 15.91 12.42
CA ALA A 47 2.49 14.69 12.03
C ALA A 47 2.94 14.76 10.57
N ALA A 48 2.08 15.27 9.70
CA ALA A 48 2.41 15.53 8.30
C ALA A 48 3.55 16.54 8.15
N GLU A 49 3.50 17.65 8.92
CA GLU A 49 4.53 18.67 8.95
C GLU A 49 5.89 18.10 9.39
N ALA A 50 5.90 17.38 10.51
CA ALA A 50 7.12 16.79 11.04
C ALA A 50 7.78 15.84 10.02
N ARG A 51 6.97 15.01 9.36
CA ARG A 51 7.43 14.07 8.35
C ARG A 51 7.90 14.77 7.09
N ALA A 52 7.20 15.82 6.64
CA ALA A 52 7.60 16.61 5.48
C ALA A 52 8.95 17.32 5.71
N LYS A 53 9.15 17.88 6.89
CA LYS A 53 10.44 18.51 7.29
C LYS A 53 11.58 17.50 7.29
N GLU A 54 11.34 16.27 7.83
CA GLU A 54 12.36 15.21 7.88
C GLU A 54 12.87 14.82 6.48
N TYR A 55 11.98 14.83 5.47
CA TYR A 55 12.31 14.42 4.10
C TYR A 55 12.49 15.57 3.11
N GLY A 56 12.45 16.83 3.57
CA GLY A 56 12.59 18.02 2.71
C GLY A 56 11.45 18.18 1.70
N ILE A 57 10.26 17.69 2.03
CA ILE A 57 9.06 17.81 1.18
C ILE A 57 8.41 19.16 1.48
N ALA A 58 8.15 19.93 0.41
CA ALA A 58 7.76 21.33 0.55
C ALA A 58 6.33 21.54 1.06
N GLU A 59 5.43 20.57 0.83
CA GLU A 59 4.02 20.73 1.15
C GLU A 59 3.52 19.65 2.10
N TRP A 60 2.70 20.07 3.06
CA TRP A 60 2.02 19.21 4.02
C TRP A 60 0.65 19.79 4.40
N GLY A 61 -0.21 18.96 5.00
CA GLY A 61 -1.52 19.40 5.50
C GLY A 61 -2.51 18.26 5.65
N GLY A 62 -3.79 18.60 5.61
CA GLY A 62 -4.89 17.62 5.63
C GLY A 62 -5.03 16.83 4.32
N VAL A 63 -5.86 15.79 4.36
CA VAL A 63 -6.08 14.85 3.25
C VAL A 63 -6.45 15.58 1.95
N ASP A 64 -7.31 16.59 2.02
CA ASP A 64 -7.76 17.36 0.86
C ASP A 64 -6.61 18.04 0.11
N LYS A 65 -5.54 18.42 0.80
CA LYS A 65 -4.38 19.03 0.17
C LYS A 65 -3.66 18.06 -0.77
N ALA A 66 -3.55 16.79 -0.39
CA ALA A 66 -2.96 15.77 -1.24
C ALA A 66 -3.89 15.38 -2.41
N LEU A 67 -5.20 15.27 -2.15
CA LEU A 67 -6.18 14.90 -3.17
C LEU A 67 -6.32 15.98 -4.26
N ASN A 68 -6.25 17.25 -3.89
CA ASN A 68 -6.42 18.39 -4.82
C ASN A 68 -5.09 18.91 -5.40
N HIS A 69 -3.95 18.31 -5.06
CA HIS A 69 -2.66 18.79 -5.56
C HIS A 69 -2.53 18.53 -7.07
N PRO A 70 -2.25 19.57 -7.88
CA PRO A 70 -2.29 19.47 -9.35
C PRO A 70 -1.24 18.51 -9.92
N ASP A 71 -0.06 18.43 -9.32
CA ASP A 71 1.05 17.61 -9.79
C ASP A 71 1.07 16.20 -9.20
N VAL A 72 0.14 15.86 -8.31
CA VAL A 72 -0.01 14.50 -7.78
C VAL A 72 -0.82 13.66 -8.73
N GLU A 73 -0.28 12.50 -9.08
CA GLU A 73 -0.91 11.51 -9.95
C GLU A 73 -1.23 10.22 -9.21
N ILE A 74 -0.42 9.91 -8.19
CA ILE A 74 -0.58 8.70 -7.37
C ILE A 74 -0.71 9.13 -5.91
N ILE A 75 -1.73 8.65 -5.24
CA ILE A 75 -1.86 8.70 -3.79
C ILE A 75 -1.31 7.40 -3.21
N VAL A 76 -0.35 7.52 -2.30
CA VAL A 76 0.13 6.44 -1.45
C VAL A 76 -0.60 6.53 -0.12
N ASN A 77 -1.53 5.60 0.10
CA ASN A 77 -2.42 5.56 1.26
C ASN A 77 -1.81 4.67 2.36
N LEU A 78 -1.29 5.30 3.39
CA LEU A 78 -0.62 4.69 4.54
C LEU A 78 -1.42 4.91 5.84
N THR A 79 -2.71 5.13 5.73
CA THR A 79 -3.60 5.31 6.86
C THR A 79 -3.80 4.00 7.63
N ILE A 80 -4.61 4.01 8.67
CA ILE A 80 -4.99 2.78 9.38
C ILE A 80 -5.97 1.95 8.53
N PRO A 81 -6.04 0.62 8.72
CA PRO A 81 -6.90 -0.27 7.93
C PRO A 81 -8.35 0.19 7.78
N ALA A 82 -8.92 0.77 8.85
CA ALA A 82 -10.31 1.26 8.84
C ALA A 82 -10.55 2.42 7.86
N ALA A 83 -9.53 3.18 7.51
CA ALA A 83 -9.63 4.34 6.62
C ALA A 83 -9.22 4.03 5.17
N HIS A 84 -8.67 2.83 4.88
CA HIS A 84 -8.11 2.52 3.56
C HIS A 84 -9.11 2.73 2.43
N VAL A 85 -10.32 2.18 2.54
CA VAL A 85 -11.35 2.26 1.49
C VAL A 85 -11.87 3.68 1.32
N GLU A 86 -12.10 4.40 2.42
CA GLU A 86 -12.58 5.79 2.39
C GLU A 86 -11.58 6.69 1.66
N VAL A 87 -10.32 6.67 2.09
CA VAL A 87 -9.24 7.50 1.51
C VAL A 87 -8.98 7.11 0.06
N ALA A 88 -8.94 5.81 -0.24
CA ALA A 88 -8.76 5.34 -1.62
C ALA A 88 -9.91 5.76 -2.53
N THR A 89 -11.16 5.69 -2.05
CA THR A 89 -12.34 6.16 -2.80
C THR A 89 -12.27 7.65 -3.07
N ALA A 90 -11.88 8.46 -2.08
CA ALA A 90 -11.68 9.90 -2.25
C ALA A 90 -10.60 10.20 -3.30
N ALA A 91 -9.49 9.46 -3.29
CA ALA A 91 -8.42 9.60 -4.28
C ALA A 91 -8.90 9.23 -5.69
N VAL A 92 -9.64 8.12 -5.84
CA VAL A 92 -10.26 7.73 -7.13
C VAL A 92 -11.19 8.82 -7.65
N ASN A 93 -12.05 9.39 -6.79
CA ASN A 93 -12.96 10.46 -7.16
C ASN A 93 -12.24 11.77 -7.53
N ALA A 94 -11.03 11.98 -6.98
CA ALA A 94 -10.14 13.09 -7.36
C ALA A 94 -9.31 12.79 -8.63
N GLY A 95 -9.56 11.64 -9.30
CA GLY A 95 -8.86 11.24 -10.53
C GLY A 95 -7.42 10.78 -10.31
N LYS A 96 -7.05 10.38 -9.08
CA LYS A 96 -5.70 9.93 -8.73
C LYS A 96 -5.63 8.41 -8.73
N HIS A 97 -4.53 7.86 -9.22
CA HIS A 97 -4.18 6.46 -9.01
C HIS A 97 -3.87 6.22 -7.54
N VAL A 98 -4.04 4.98 -7.06
CA VAL A 98 -3.86 4.67 -5.64
C VAL A 98 -2.94 3.48 -5.46
N TRP A 99 -2.00 3.63 -4.55
CA TRP A 99 -1.30 2.54 -3.89
C TRP A 99 -1.67 2.56 -2.42
N THR A 100 -2.29 1.50 -1.91
CA THR A 100 -2.72 1.43 -0.50
C THR A 100 -1.97 0.35 0.26
N GLU A 101 -1.72 0.59 1.55
CA GLU A 101 -1.26 -0.45 2.46
C GLU A 101 -2.28 -1.57 2.59
N LYS A 102 -1.78 -2.72 3.02
CA LYS A 102 -2.61 -3.87 3.37
C LYS A 102 -3.23 -3.70 4.78
N PRO A 103 -4.40 -4.28 5.05
CA PRO A 103 -5.28 -4.97 4.11
C PRO A 103 -5.97 -3.99 3.15
N PHE A 104 -6.33 -4.47 1.96
CA PHE A 104 -7.00 -3.64 0.95
C PHE A 104 -8.32 -3.04 1.45
N SER A 105 -9.11 -3.86 2.16
CA SER A 105 -10.38 -3.49 2.81
C SER A 105 -10.61 -4.38 4.03
N LEU A 106 -11.55 -3.99 4.90
CA LEU A 106 -11.94 -4.78 6.06
C LEU A 106 -13.02 -5.83 5.74
N ASP A 107 -13.71 -5.66 4.63
CA ASP A 107 -14.75 -6.57 4.16
C ASP A 107 -14.75 -6.67 2.64
N ARG A 108 -15.42 -7.71 2.13
CA ARG A 108 -15.47 -7.99 0.70
C ARG A 108 -16.32 -6.98 -0.08
N GLU A 109 -17.39 -6.48 0.52
CA GLU A 109 -18.34 -5.60 -0.17
C GLU A 109 -17.72 -4.24 -0.46
N SER A 110 -17.13 -3.60 0.54
CA SER A 110 -16.43 -2.32 0.39
C SER A 110 -15.24 -2.42 -0.57
N GLY A 111 -14.47 -3.51 -0.49
CA GLY A 111 -13.36 -3.75 -1.41
C GLY A 111 -13.81 -3.90 -2.86
N LEU A 112 -14.87 -4.66 -3.13
CA LEU A 112 -15.45 -4.79 -4.47
C LEU A 112 -16.08 -3.47 -4.96
N GLY A 113 -16.67 -2.68 -4.07
CA GLY A 113 -17.20 -1.36 -4.38
C GLY A 113 -16.09 -0.43 -4.87
N LEU A 114 -14.98 -0.37 -4.14
CA LEU A 114 -13.81 0.43 -4.52
C LEU A 114 -13.23 0.00 -5.87
N LEU A 115 -13.08 -1.31 -6.12
CA LEU A 115 -12.60 -1.83 -7.41
C LEU A 115 -13.49 -1.40 -8.57
N LYS A 116 -14.81 -1.51 -8.41
CA LYS A 116 -15.78 -1.08 -9.44
C LYS A 116 -15.71 0.42 -9.71
N THR A 117 -15.59 1.23 -8.65
CA THR A 117 -15.47 2.69 -8.77
C THR A 117 -14.20 3.08 -9.53
N ALA A 118 -13.09 2.45 -9.21
CA ALA A 118 -11.82 2.71 -9.88
C ALA A 118 -11.83 2.27 -11.35
N ASP A 119 -12.39 1.09 -11.65
CA ASP A 119 -12.52 0.58 -13.02
C ASP A 119 -13.39 1.51 -13.87
N ALA A 120 -14.53 1.95 -13.36
CA ALA A 120 -15.40 2.89 -14.03
C ALA A 120 -14.74 4.26 -14.30
N ALA A 121 -13.84 4.69 -13.41
CA ALA A 121 -13.07 5.92 -13.56
C ALA A 121 -11.79 5.77 -14.38
N GLY A 122 -11.41 4.55 -14.79
CA GLY A 122 -10.14 4.26 -15.46
C GLY A 122 -8.90 4.44 -14.56
N ILE A 123 -9.09 4.36 -13.25
CA ILE A 123 -8.05 4.55 -12.24
C ILE A 123 -7.44 3.19 -11.86
N ARG A 124 -6.14 3.17 -11.66
CA ARG A 124 -5.42 1.97 -11.22
C ARG A 124 -5.32 1.95 -9.70
N LEU A 125 -5.60 0.78 -9.14
CA LEU A 125 -5.41 0.50 -7.72
C LEU A 125 -4.31 -0.55 -7.55
N GLY A 126 -3.42 -0.32 -6.58
CA GLY A 126 -2.44 -1.29 -6.10
C GLY A 126 -2.59 -1.45 -4.59
N CYS A 127 -2.22 -2.62 -4.08
CA CYS A 127 -2.19 -2.91 -2.65
C CYS A 127 -0.87 -3.59 -2.29
N ALA A 128 -0.39 -3.37 -1.09
CA ALA A 128 0.93 -3.74 -0.61
C ALA A 128 1.01 -4.97 0.31
N PRO A 129 0.54 -6.18 -0.05
CA PRO A 129 1.06 -7.41 0.53
C PRO A 129 2.40 -7.75 -0.13
N ASP A 130 3.41 -6.90 0.06
CA ASP A 130 4.62 -6.79 -0.76
C ASP A 130 5.74 -7.78 -0.40
N THR A 131 5.66 -8.46 0.73
CA THR A 131 6.73 -9.36 1.22
C THR A 131 7.12 -10.44 0.21
N PHE A 132 6.17 -10.90 -0.63
CA PHE A 132 6.48 -11.88 -1.68
C PHE A 132 7.43 -11.33 -2.76
N LEU A 133 7.58 -10.02 -2.89
CA LEU A 133 8.52 -9.35 -3.80
C LEU A 133 9.96 -9.42 -3.29
N GLY A 134 10.18 -9.76 -2.02
CA GLY A 134 11.50 -9.89 -1.44
C GLY A 134 12.35 -10.96 -2.13
N ALA A 135 13.66 -10.73 -2.23
CA ALA A 135 14.59 -11.56 -3.01
C ALA A 135 14.53 -13.06 -2.68
N GLY A 136 14.34 -13.40 -1.40
CA GLY A 136 14.21 -14.80 -0.96
C GLY A 136 12.98 -15.49 -1.53
N LEU A 137 11.79 -14.86 -1.35
CA LEU A 137 10.54 -15.41 -1.88
C LEU A 137 10.50 -15.41 -3.41
N GLN A 138 11.03 -14.38 -4.08
CA GLN A 138 11.16 -14.37 -5.53
C GLN A 138 12.07 -15.49 -6.04
N THR A 139 13.13 -15.81 -5.31
CA THR A 139 14.00 -16.96 -5.64
C THR A 139 13.27 -18.27 -5.45
N ALA A 140 12.57 -18.47 -4.32
CA ALA A 140 11.79 -19.67 -4.07
C ALA A 140 10.70 -19.87 -5.13
N LEU A 141 9.92 -18.83 -5.48
CA LEU A 141 8.90 -18.88 -6.52
C LEU A 141 9.50 -19.23 -7.90
N ARG A 142 10.70 -18.74 -8.20
CA ARG A 142 11.42 -19.08 -9.43
C ARG A 142 11.79 -20.57 -9.50
N LEU A 143 12.31 -21.14 -8.40
CA LEU A 143 12.66 -22.55 -8.30
C LEU A 143 11.41 -23.44 -8.43
N ILE A 144 10.30 -23.06 -7.78
CA ILE A 144 9.02 -23.77 -7.92
C ILE A 144 8.56 -23.76 -9.39
N ARG A 145 8.56 -22.60 -10.05
CA ARG A 145 8.11 -22.46 -11.44
C ARG A 145 9.00 -23.22 -12.44
N ARG A 146 10.27 -23.39 -12.14
CA ARG A 146 11.21 -24.21 -12.94
C ARG A 146 11.02 -25.71 -12.74
N GLY A 147 10.28 -26.10 -11.72
CA GLY A 147 10.09 -27.50 -11.37
C GLY A 147 11.23 -28.13 -10.57
N ASP A 148 12.14 -27.33 -10.01
CA ASP A 148 13.32 -27.83 -9.28
C ASP A 148 12.95 -28.68 -8.05
N ILE A 149 11.75 -28.47 -7.49
CA ILE A 149 11.19 -29.29 -6.39
C ILE A 149 10.04 -30.21 -6.85
N GLY A 150 9.80 -30.34 -8.14
CA GLY A 150 8.63 -31.03 -8.70
C GLY A 150 7.35 -30.22 -8.52
N THR A 151 6.21 -30.89 -8.64
CA THR A 151 4.89 -30.28 -8.44
C THR A 151 4.63 -30.03 -6.97
N PRO A 152 4.40 -28.79 -6.52
CA PRO A 152 4.07 -28.51 -5.13
C PRO A 152 2.67 -29.06 -4.81
N LEU A 153 2.54 -29.83 -3.74
CA LEU A 153 1.29 -30.49 -3.34
C LEU A 153 0.62 -29.81 -2.16
N THR A 154 1.43 -29.33 -1.22
CA THR A 154 0.96 -28.68 0.02
C THR A 154 1.92 -27.57 0.42
N ALA A 155 1.41 -26.60 1.20
CA ALA A 155 2.22 -25.61 1.85
C ALA A 155 1.72 -25.37 3.27
N MET A 156 2.64 -25.03 4.17
CA MET A 156 2.35 -24.57 5.52
C MET A 156 3.09 -23.26 5.75
N THR A 157 2.37 -22.28 6.27
CA THR A 157 2.96 -21.01 6.68
C THR A 157 2.65 -20.75 8.14
N THR A 158 3.63 -20.26 8.89
CA THR A 158 3.47 -19.93 10.31
C THR A 158 4.00 -18.53 10.57
N PHE A 159 3.27 -17.80 11.41
CA PHE A 159 3.71 -16.51 11.92
C PHE A 159 3.42 -16.46 13.42
N GLN A 160 4.46 -16.22 14.19
CA GLN A 160 4.39 -16.14 15.65
C GLN A 160 5.30 -15.02 16.13
N THR A 161 4.74 -14.09 16.90
CA THR A 161 5.48 -13.03 17.59
C THR A 161 4.88 -12.78 18.95
N PRO A 162 5.60 -12.12 19.88
CA PRO A 162 5.04 -11.72 21.17
C PRO A 162 3.90 -10.69 21.06
N GLY A 163 3.71 -10.08 19.89
CA GLY A 163 2.74 -9.00 19.67
C GLY A 163 3.40 -7.65 19.37
N PRO A 164 2.60 -6.66 18.94
CA PRO A 164 3.10 -5.35 18.54
C PRO A 164 3.42 -4.42 19.71
N GLU A 165 3.02 -4.74 20.94
CA GLU A 165 3.08 -3.85 22.10
C GLU A 165 4.51 -3.43 22.46
N SER A 166 5.49 -4.27 22.12
CA SER A 166 6.90 -4.01 22.45
C SER A 166 7.58 -3.03 21.48
N TRP A 167 7.02 -2.78 20.30
CA TRP A 167 7.67 -1.99 19.27
C TRP A 167 6.79 -0.91 18.63
N HIS A 168 5.46 -1.03 18.68
CA HIS A 168 4.55 -0.04 18.09
C HIS A 168 4.14 1.00 19.13
N PRO A 169 4.30 2.31 18.87
CA PRO A 169 3.99 3.37 19.85
C PRO A 169 2.49 3.47 20.18
N ASN A 170 1.63 3.05 19.27
CA ASN A 170 0.17 3.02 19.48
C ASN A 170 -0.40 1.72 18.89
N PRO A 171 -0.31 0.58 19.58
CA PRO A 171 -0.70 -0.72 19.04
C PRO A 171 -2.21 -0.97 19.05
N ALA A 172 -3.02 -0.13 19.69
CA ALA A 172 -4.44 -0.38 19.95
C ALA A 172 -5.26 -0.72 18.69
N PHE A 173 -4.98 -0.07 17.55
CA PHE A 173 -5.69 -0.33 16.29
C PHE A 173 -5.47 -1.76 15.76
N LEU A 174 -4.34 -2.40 16.10
CA LEU A 174 -4.02 -3.77 15.68
C LEU A 174 -4.89 -4.84 16.39
N PHE A 175 -5.64 -4.45 17.41
CA PHE A 175 -6.57 -5.31 18.15
C PHE A 175 -8.05 -5.01 17.84
N GLN A 176 -8.32 -4.08 16.95
CA GLN A 176 -9.68 -3.72 16.54
C GLN A 176 -10.23 -4.65 15.46
N HIS A 177 -11.54 -4.55 15.20
CA HIS A 177 -12.18 -5.27 14.09
C HIS A 177 -11.49 -4.98 12.75
N GLY A 178 -11.22 -6.02 11.99
CA GLY A 178 -10.50 -5.92 10.71
C GLY A 178 -8.98 -5.75 10.86
N ALA A 179 -8.45 -6.00 12.06
CA ALA A 179 -7.03 -6.04 12.35
C ALA A 179 -6.62 -7.42 12.90
N GLY A 180 -5.53 -7.48 13.66
CA GLY A 180 -4.99 -8.72 14.22
C GLY A 180 -4.14 -9.49 13.20
N PRO A 181 -3.52 -10.62 13.62
CA PRO A 181 -2.51 -11.33 12.83
C PRO A 181 -3.00 -11.75 11.45
N LEU A 182 -4.28 -12.11 11.32
CA LEU A 182 -4.83 -12.54 10.03
C LEU A 182 -4.93 -11.39 9.03
N PHE A 183 -5.41 -10.22 9.44
CA PHE A 183 -5.53 -9.06 8.55
C PHE A 183 -4.19 -8.32 8.38
N ASP A 184 -3.32 -8.39 9.38
CA ASP A 184 -2.00 -7.75 9.30
C ASP A 184 -1.01 -8.54 8.44
N MET A 185 -0.87 -9.86 8.69
CA MET A 185 0.12 -10.70 8.03
C MET A 185 -0.47 -11.67 6.99
N GLY A 186 -1.73 -12.07 7.16
CA GLY A 186 -2.41 -13.01 6.26
C GLY A 186 -2.36 -12.60 4.79
N PRO A 187 -2.57 -11.33 4.40
CA PRO A 187 -2.48 -10.90 3.01
C PRO A 187 -1.14 -11.24 2.36
N CYS A 188 -0.02 -11.09 3.07
CA CYS A 188 1.31 -11.41 2.58
C CYS A 188 1.48 -12.91 2.32
N TYR A 189 1.03 -13.75 3.24
CA TYR A 189 1.10 -15.21 3.11
C TYR A 189 0.17 -15.73 2.02
N LEU A 190 -1.08 -15.28 2.01
CA LEU A 190 -2.07 -15.68 0.99
C LEU A 190 -1.60 -15.28 -0.41
N THR A 191 -1.05 -14.08 -0.58
CA THR A 191 -0.49 -13.65 -1.85
C THR A 191 0.67 -14.54 -2.29
N THR A 192 1.57 -14.90 -1.38
CA THR A 192 2.69 -15.80 -1.69
C THR A 192 2.18 -17.18 -2.11
N LEU A 193 1.18 -17.73 -1.40
CA LEU A 193 0.59 -19.03 -1.74
C LEU A 193 -0.10 -19.01 -3.11
N VAL A 194 -0.84 -17.94 -3.42
CA VAL A 194 -1.47 -17.76 -4.73
C VAL A 194 -0.42 -17.66 -5.85
N GLN A 195 0.72 -17.01 -5.59
CA GLN A 195 1.83 -16.97 -6.55
C GLN A 195 2.47 -18.34 -6.79
N ALA A 196 2.48 -19.22 -5.79
CA ALA A 196 3.07 -20.56 -5.87
C ALA A 196 2.10 -21.61 -6.46
N PHE A 197 0.83 -21.57 -6.09
CA PHE A 197 -0.17 -22.61 -6.41
C PHE A 197 -1.24 -22.17 -7.40
N GLY A 198 -1.34 -20.89 -7.71
CA GLY A 198 -2.43 -20.33 -8.51
C GLY A 198 -3.65 -19.94 -7.68
N SER A 199 -4.77 -19.71 -8.36
CA SER A 199 -6.00 -19.23 -7.71
C SER A 199 -6.57 -20.23 -6.71
N ILE A 200 -7.04 -19.71 -5.57
CA ILE A 200 -7.81 -20.49 -4.59
C ILE A 200 -9.19 -20.81 -5.16
N ARG A 201 -9.62 -22.05 -5.04
CA ARG A 201 -10.91 -22.56 -5.49
C ARG A 201 -11.79 -22.97 -4.32
#